data_52710648276716b2cd31cdfe7d53791a
#
_entry.id   52710648276716b2cd31cdfe7d53791a
#
_cell.length_a   1.000
_cell.length_b   1.000
_cell.length_c   1.000
_cell.angle_alpha   90.00
_cell.angle_beta   90.00
_cell.angle_gamma   90.00
#
_symmetry.space_group_name_H-M   'P 1'
#
loop_
_entity.id
_entity.type
_entity.pdbx_description
1 polymer ?
#
loop_
_entity_poly.entity_id
_entity_poly.type
_entity_poly.pdbx_seq_one_letter_code
_entity_poly.pdbx_strand_id
1 'polypeptide(L)'
;MSVAAILSAAQAIGGGVPAHLSFRDLRKIYADGVAALDGVSANVGKGEFCVVLGPSGSGKSTLLRVVNGLTDLTSGTMTLGDTALSPKTLRGIRRRVAMVHQQFNLVERASVASNVLAGAVAEVPSWRALLGWYPDHLRDRACEVIARVGLDEIHLPRRAAALSGGQQQRVGIARALLLRPEVILADEPVASLDPAISREVLGLLREAAREQGATVLCSLHQTDLAREFADRIIGMRKGRVVFDGAPHLFDAAAEGRLYEGLTAPVGQSAYQEKAYA
;
A
#
# COMPACT_ATOMS: atom_id res chain seq x y z
N MET A 1 -28.26 -8.03 11.58
CA MET A 1 -27.27 -7.94 12.69
C MET A 1 -26.76 -6.51 12.74
N SER A 2 -26.72 -5.91 13.94
CA SER A 2 -26.31 -4.49 14.12
C SER A 2 -24.81 -4.32 13.84
N VAL A 3 -24.41 -3.17 13.29
CA VAL A 3 -22.99 -2.79 13.04
C VAL A 3 -22.16 -2.92 14.31
N ALA A 4 -22.74 -2.67 15.49
CA ALA A 4 -22.08 -2.86 16.79
C ALA A 4 -21.71 -4.33 17.08
N ALA A 5 -22.50 -5.31 16.62
CA ALA A 5 -22.21 -6.73 16.79
C ALA A 5 -21.05 -7.19 15.87
N ILE A 6 -20.90 -6.59 14.70
CA ILE A 6 -19.80 -6.85 13.76
C ILE A 6 -18.50 -6.27 14.32
N LEU A 7 -18.53 -5.07 14.91
CA LEU A 7 -17.36 -4.43 15.55
C LEU A 7 -16.91 -5.19 16.82
N SER A 8 -17.86 -5.73 17.60
CA SER A 8 -17.56 -6.56 18.77
C SER A 8 -16.95 -7.91 18.38
N ALA A 9 -17.41 -8.53 17.28
CA ALA A 9 -16.84 -9.77 16.75
C ALA A 9 -15.44 -9.56 16.16
N ALA A 10 -15.18 -8.42 15.54
CA ALA A 10 -13.86 -8.06 15.00
C ALA A 10 -12.80 -7.88 16.11
N GLN A 11 -13.20 -7.44 17.30
CA GLN A 11 -12.31 -7.37 18.47
C GLN A 11 -11.95 -8.74 19.04
N ALA A 12 -12.78 -9.77 18.82
CA ALA A 12 -12.59 -11.12 19.35
C ALA A 12 -11.74 -12.04 18.43
N ILE A 13 -11.57 -11.70 17.15
CA ILE A 13 -10.87 -12.54 16.15
C ILE A 13 -9.37 -12.21 16.06
N GLY A 14 -8.90 -11.14 16.69
CA GLY A 14 -7.49 -10.79 16.77
C GLY A 14 -6.73 -11.65 17.76
N GLY A 15 -6.59 -12.96 17.49
CA GLY A 15 -5.76 -13.86 18.29
C GLY A 15 -4.31 -13.41 18.32
N GLY A 16 -3.85 -12.81 19.42
CA GLY A 16 -2.50 -12.90 19.92
C GLY A 16 -1.40 -12.04 19.29
N VAL A 17 -1.56 -11.41 18.12
CA VAL A 17 -0.54 -10.54 17.54
C VAL A 17 -0.80 -9.09 17.97
N PRO A 18 0.18 -8.41 18.63
CA PRO A 18 0.03 -7.01 18.99
C PRO A 18 -0.25 -6.16 17.75
N ALA A 19 -1.22 -5.24 17.84
CA ALA A 19 -1.50 -4.32 16.75
C ALA A 19 -0.26 -3.48 16.42
N HIS A 20 0.16 -3.50 15.15
CA HIS A 20 1.27 -2.68 14.66
C HIS A 20 0.78 -1.33 14.14
N LEU A 21 -0.35 -1.34 13.39
CA LEU A 21 -1.10 -0.15 13.06
C LEU A 21 -2.45 -0.21 13.77
N SER A 22 -2.83 0.86 14.48
CA SER A 22 -4.14 0.96 15.11
C SER A 22 -4.82 2.24 14.66
N PHE A 23 -6.05 2.09 14.20
CA PHE A 23 -6.94 3.16 13.78
C PHE A 23 -8.12 3.23 14.73
N ARG A 24 -8.40 4.41 15.32
CA ARG A 24 -9.50 4.61 16.27
C ARG A 24 -10.34 5.80 15.86
N ASP A 25 -11.55 5.56 15.40
CA ASP A 25 -12.54 6.54 14.97
C ASP A 25 -11.96 7.62 14.04
N LEU A 26 -11.17 7.19 13.03
CA LEU A 26 -10.55 8.11 12.11
C LEU A 26 -11.61 8.83 11.28
N ARG A 27 -11.56 10.16 11.30
CA ARG A 27 -12.40 11.02 10.46
C ARG A 27 -11.53 11.96 9.64
N LYS A 28 -11.87 12.06 8.36
CA LYS A 28 -11.27 13.07 7.48
C LYS A 28 -12.36 13.69 6.64
N ILE A 29 -12.58 14.98 6.85
CA ILE A 29 -13.47 15.82 6.06
C ILE A 29 -12.59 16.83 5.32
N TYR A 30 -12.70 16.85 4.00
CA TYR A 30 -12.00 17.84 3.17
C TYR A 30 -12.72 19.19 3.17
N ALA A 31 -12.06 20.23 2.67
CA ALA A 31 -12.61 21.60 2.66
C ALA A 31 -13.91 21.77 1.86
N ASP A 32 -14.14 20.88 0.88
CA ASP A 32 -15.37 20.80 0.08
C ASP A 32 -16.53 20.08 0.79
N GLY A 33 -16.33 19.66 2.06
CA GLY A 33 -17.30 18.96 2.88
C GLY A 33 -17.34 17.44 2.66
N VAL A 34 -16.54 16.89 1.76
CA VAL A 34 -16.50 15.44 1.51
C VAL A 34 -15.85 14.70 2.68
N ALA A 35 -16.60 13.80 3.32
CA ALA A 35 -16.11 12.90 4.35
C ALA A 35 -15.42 11.69 3.70
N ALA A 36 -14.12 11.75 3.55
CA ALA A 36 -13.34 10.66 2.98
C ALA A 36 -13.09 9.50 3.96
N LEU A 37 -13.00 9.79 5.27
CA LEU A 37 -13.03 8.82 6.37
C LEU A 37 -14.11 9.24 7.35
N ASP A 38 -14.95 8.30 7.78
CA ASP A 38 -16.08 8.54 8.68
C ASP A 38 -16.17 7.45 9.74
N GLY A 39 -15.31 7.56 10.77
CA GLY A 39 -15.28 6.65 11.90
C GLY A 39 -14.55 5.34 11.60
N VAL A 40 -13.45 5.37 10.83
CA VAL A 40 -12.67 4.18 10.52
C VAL A 40 -11.93 3.70 11.76
N SER A 41 -12.24 2.45 12.17
CA SER A 41 -11.55 1.76 13.27
C SER A 41 -11.13 0.38 12.79
N ALA A 42 -9.85 0.06 12.92
CA ALA A 42 -9.27 -1.24 12.55
C ALA A 42 -7.90 -1.40 13.19
N ASN A 43 -7.43 -2.64 13.27
CA ASN A 43 -6.07 -2.96 13.72
C ASN A 43 -5.39 -3.84 12.67
N VAL A 44 -4.11 -3.58 12.40
CA VAL A 44 -3.27 -4.42 11.53
C VAL A 44 -2.13 -4.97 12.37
N GLY A 45 -1.93 -6.26 12.32
CA GLY A 45 -0.88 -6.96 13.06
C GLY A 45 0.52 -6.70 12.50
N LYS A 46 1.55 -6.94 13.32
CA LYS A 46 2.93 -6.84 12.86
C LYS A 46 3.25 -7.96 11.86
N GLY A 47 3.85 -7.61 10.72
CA GLY A 47 4.19 -8.54 9.65
C GLY A 47 3.00 -9.02 8.81
N GLU A 48 1.80 -8.49 9.06
CA GLU A 48 0.57 -8.83 8.34
C GLU A 48 0.53 -8.16 6.97
N PHE A 49 0.12 -8.90 5.94
CA PHE A 49 -0.20 -8.35 4.63
C PHE A 49 -1.70 -8.03 4.60
N CYS A 50 -2.04 -6.79 4.94
CA CYS A 50 -3.42 -6.32 5.01
C CYS A 50 -3.82 -5.64 3.70
N VAL A 51 -4.92 -6.10 3.09
CA VAL A 51 -5.49 -5.49 1.89
C VAL A 51 -6.70 -4.65 2.26
N VAL A 52 -6.69 -3.38 1.82
CA VAL A 52 -7.83 -2.47 1.88
C VAL A 52 -8.58 -2.55 0.56
N LEU A 53 -9.76 -3.18 0.57
CA LEU A 53 -10.66 -3.31 -0.59
C LEU A 53 -11.74 -2.24 -0.59
N GLY A 54 -12.22 -1.89 -1.78
CA GLY A 54 -13.40 -1.06 -1.95
C GLY A 54 -13.42 -0.31 -3.27
N PRO A 55 -14.58 0.24 -3.64
CA PRO A 55 -14.74 1.01 -4.86
C PRO A 55 -13.92 2.30 -4.86
N SER A 56 -13.79 2.93 -6.03
CA SER A 56 -13.20 4.26 -6.15
C SER A 56 -13.97 5.25 -5.25
N GLY A 57 -13.23 6.15 -4.57
CA GLY A 57 -13.83 7.11 -3.64
C GLY A 57 -14.25 6.52 -2.29
N SER A 58 -13.97 5.25 -1.97
CA SER A 58 -14.30 4.67 -0.66
C SER A 58 -13.44 5.14 0.51
N GLY A 59 -12.33 5.87 0.25
CA GLY A 59 -11.42 6.40 1.28
C GLY A 59 -10.09 5.65 1.42
N LYS A 60 -9.81 4.60 0.63
CA LYS A 60 -8.60 3.78 0.71
C LYS A 60 -7.29 4.59 0.66
N SER A 61 -7.11 5.37 -0.40
CA SER A 61 -5.91 6.20 -0.56
C SER A 61 -5.80 7.28 0.52
N THR A 62 -6.95 7.79 1.03
CA THR A 62 -6.95 8.72 2.16
C THR A 62 -6.46 8.03 3.43
N LEU A 63 -6.89 6.79 3.70
CA LEU A 63 -6.42 6.00 4.85
C LEU A 63 -4.89 5.79 4.77
N LEU A 64 -4.36 5.36 3.62
CA LEU A 64 -2.92 5.18 3.43
C LEU A 64 -2.15 6.50 3.61
N ARG A 65 -2.68 7.62 3.07
CA ARG A 65 -2.07 8.95 3.21
C ARG A 65 -2.06 9.46 4.65
N VAL A 66 -3.05 9.09 5.46
CA VAL A 66 -3.05 9.37 6.90
C VAL A 66 -1.90 8.65 7.60
N VAL A 67 -1.67 7.37 7.29
CA VAL A 67 -0.57 6.59 7.90
C VAL A 67 0.80 7.22 7.63
N ASN A 68 1.01 7.75 6.43
CA ASN A 68 2.25 8.45 6.06
C ASN A 68 2.24 9.95 6.45
N GLY A 69 1.17 10.43 7.09
CA GLY A 69 1.02 11.83 7.46
C GLY A 69 1.01 12.80 6.28
N LEU A 70 0.64 12.34 5.08
CA LEU A 70 0.41 13.18 3.90
C LEU A 70 -0.96 13.85 3.94
N THR A 71 -1.83 13.38 4.81
CA THR A 71 -3.18 13.92 5.04
C THR A 71 -3.42 13.98 6.54
N ASP A 72 -3.79 15.16 7.04
CA ASP A 72 -4.14 15.35 8.44
C ASP A 72 -5.54 14.81 8.72
N LEU A 73 -5.74 14.27 9.91
CA LEU A 73 -7.05 13.86 10.42
C LEU A 73 -7.87 15.08 10.85
N THR A 74 -9.20 15.00 10.66
CA THR A 74 -10.14 15.93 11.29
C THR A 74 -10.35 15.54 12.76
N SER A 75 -10.47 14.23 13.03
CA SER A 75 -10.52 13.67 14.40
C SER A 75 -10.14 12.19 14.40
N GLY A 76 -10.02 11.59 15.58
CA GLY A 76 -9.59 10.23 15.77
C GLY A 76 -8.08 10.13 16.04
N THR A 77 -7.59 8.92 16.23
CA THR A 77 -6.18 8.65 16.51
C THR A 77 -5.64 7.48 15.71
N MET A 78 -4.43 7.63 15.20
CA MET A 78 -3.66 6.56 14.54
C MET A 78 -2.36 6.34 15.31
N THR A 79 -2.01 5.08 15.55
CA THR A 79 -0.73 4.71 16.16
C THR A 79 0.05 3.73 15.30
N LEU A 80 1.38 3.84 15.32
CA LEU A 80 2.34 2.87 14.80
C LEU A 80 3.12 2.30 15.99
N GLY A 81 2.81 1.05 16.35
CA GLY A 81 3.18 0.52 17.66
C GLY A 81 2.66 1.43 18.76
N ASP A 82 3.53 1.82 19.69
CA ASP A 82 3.19 2.72 20.81
C ASP A 82 3.27 4.22 20.41
N THR A 83 3.59 4.54 19.16
CA THR A 83 3.80 5.92 18.73
C THR A 83 2.53 6.47 18.08
N ALA A 84 1.86 7.42 18.73
CA ALA A 84 0.72 8.12 18.14
C ALA A 84 1.17 9.11 17.05
N LEU A 85 0.39 9.20 15.97
CA LEU A 85 0.60 10.18 14.90
C LEU A 85 0.28 11.58 15.42
N SER A 86 1.25 12.46 15.32
CA SER A 86 1.14 13.87 15.70
C SER A 86 2.19 14.69 14.96
N PRO A 87 2.10 16.03 14.90
CA PRO A 87 3.14 16.86 14.29
C PRO A 87 4.55 16.63 14.89
N LYS A 88 4.62 16.26 16.17
CA LYS A 88 5.90 16.00 16.87
C LYS A 88 6.50 14.64 16.49
N THR A 89 5.68 13.62 16.23
CA THR A 89 6.12 12.25 15.95
C THR A 89 6.19 11.94 14.45
N LEU A 90 5.60 12.79 13.61
CA LEU A 90 5.45 12.59 12.17
C LEU A 90 6.77 12.27 11.45
N ARG A 91 7.86 13.01 11.77
CA ARG A 91 9.17 12.76 11.15
C ARG A 91 9.71 11.35 11.50
N GLY A 92 9.51 10.91 12.74
CA GLY A 92 9.88 9.57 13.19
C GLY A 92 9.07 8.48 12.51
N ILE A 93 7.74 8.69 12.39
CA ILE A 93 6.84 7.75 11.69
C ILE A 93 7.24 7.63 10.21
N ARG A 94 7.48 8.74 9.51
CA ARG A 94 7.88 8.73 8.08
C ARG A 94 9.18 7.98 7.78
N ARG A 95 10.09 7.87 8.76
CA ARG A 95 11.31 7.04 8.61
C ARG A 95 11.05 5.54 8.72
N ARG A 96 9.95 5.17 9.36
CA ARG A 96 9.55 3.77 9.58
C ARG A 96 8.56 3.28 8.51
N VAL A 97 8.01 4.19 7.70
CA VAL A 97 6.95 3.93 6.72
C VAL A 97 7.45 4.25 5.32
N ALA A 98 7.38 3.30 4.41
CA ALA A 98 7.62 3.53 2.98
C ALA A 98 6.32 3.49 2.19
N MET A 99 6.32 4.11 1.02
CA MET A 99 5.13 4.14 0.15
C MET A 99 5.47 3.74 -1.28
N VAL A 100 4.73 2.78 -1.80
CA VAL A 100 4.67 2.38 -3.20
C VAL A 100 3.41 3.02 -3.80
N HIS A 101 3.59 3.83 -4.84
CA HIS A 101 2.52 4.61 -5.44
C HIS A 101 1.96 3.93 -6.70
N GLN A 102 0.71 4.21 -7.03
CA GLN A 102 0.03 3.77 -8.25
C GLN A 102 0.75 4.25 -9.52
N GLN A 103 1.12 5.55 -9.57
CA GLN A 103 1.92 6.12 -10.65
C GLN A 103 3.38 6.06 -10.25
N PHE A 104 4.05 5.00 -10.35
CA PHE A 104 5.45 4.69 -10.00
C PHE A 104 6.26 5.83 -9.33
N ASN A 105 5.93 7.09 -9.59
CA ASN A 105 6.58 8.32 -9.10
C ASN A 105 8.11 8.28 -9.24
N LEU A 106 8.57 7.75 -10.37
CA LEU A 106 9.98 7.71 -10.72
C LEU A 106 10.38 8.99 -11.45
N VAL A 107 11.61 9.41 -11.25
CA VAL A 107 12.21 10.45 -12.06
C VAL A 107 12.60 9.82 -13.39
N GLU A 108 11.81 10.03 -14.43
CA GLU A 108 11.91 9.35 -15.73
C GLU A 108 13.30 9.47 -16.38
N ARG A 109 13.94 10.63 -16.26
CA ARG A 109 15.26 10.91 -16.84
C ARG A 109 16.41 10.37 -15.99
N ALA A 110 16.17 10.01 -14.73
CA ALA A 110 17.17 9.45 -13.84
C ALA A 110 17.32 7.93 -14.06
N SER A 111 18.48 7.41 -13.69
CA SER A 111 18.74 5.96 -13.75
C SER A 111 17.91 5.19 -12.72
N VAL A 112 17.81 3.87 -12.89
CA VAL A 112 17.22 2.95 -11.92
C VAL A 112 17.92 3.10 -10.57
N ALA A 113 19.25 3.05 -10.55
CA ALA A 113 20.04 3.20 -9.33
C ALA A 113 19.74 4.53 -8.61
N SER A 114 19.67 5.65 -9.35
CA SER A 114 19.34 6.96 -8.78
C SER A 114 17.91 7.01 -8.22
N ASN A 115 16.95 6.39 -8.89
CA ASN A 115 15.57 6.30 -8.41
C ASN A 115 15.45 5.49 -7.11
N VAL A 116 16.18 4.38 -6.99
CA VAL A 116 16.20 3.57 -5.77
C VAL A 116 16.89 4.33 -4.63
N LEU A 117 18.07 4.92 -4.89
CA LEU A 117 18.82 5.71 -3.90
C LEU A 117 18.06 6.93 -3.40
N ALA A 118 17.13 7.48 -4.20
CA ALA A 118 16.25 8.56 -3.75
C ALA A 118 15.39 8.15 -2.53
N GLY A 119 15.16 6.85 -2.29
CA GLY A 119 14.52 6.35 -1.06
C GLY A 119 15.31 6.67 0.21
N ALA A 120 16.63 6.89 0.10
CA ALA A 120 17.50 7.21 1.23
C ALA A 120 17.85 8.71 1.33
N VAL A 121 17.16 9.59 0.62
CA VAL A 121 17.48 11.03 0.60
C VAL A 121 17.45 11.66 1.99
N ALA A 122 16.61 11.16 2.90
CA ALA A 122 16.50 11.64 4.27
C ALA A 122 17.67 11.19 5.20
N GLU A 123 18.48 10.22 4.77
CA GLU A 123 19.59 9.66 5.54
C GLU A 123 20.94 10.29 5.18
N VAL A 124 20.97 11.16 4.18
CA VAL A 124 22.17 11.86 3.74
C VAL A 124 21.97 13.38 3.74
N PRO A 125 23.03 14.18 3.92
CA PRO A 125 22.93 15.63 3.75
C PRO A 125 22.41 16.00 2.35
N SER A 126 21.54 17.01 2.27
CA SER A 126 20.86 17.39 1.01
C SER A 126 21.82 17.67 -0.14
N TRP A 127 22.98 18.26 0.12
CA TRP A 127 23.99 18.52 -0.91
C TRP A 127 24.60 17.22 -1.49
N ARG A 128 24.77 16.17 -0.66
CA ARG A 128 25.21 14.86 -1.14
C ARG A 128 24.15 14.19 -2.00
N ALA A 129 22.88 14.24 -1.54
CA ALA A 129 21.77 13.72 -2.31
C ALA A 129 21.67 14.39 -3.69
N LEU A 130 21.85 15.73 -3.75
CA LEU A 130 21.83 16.50 -4.99
C LEU A 130 22.96 16.10 -5.96
N LEU A 131 24.16 15.79 -5.44
CA LEU A 131 25.29 15.33 -6.23
C LEU A 131 25.29 13.81 -6.50
N GLY A 132 24.30 13.07 -6.00
CA GLY A 132 24.24 11.62 -6.11
C GLY A 132 25.32 10.87 -5.29
N TRP A 133 25.89 11.55 -4.30
CA TRP A 133 26.97 11.01 -3.45
C TRP A 133 26.41 10.26 -2.23
N TYR A 134 26.00 9.04 -2.46
CA TYR A 134 25.55 8.16 -1.40
C TYR A 134 26.69 7.32 -0.83
N PRO A 135 26.70 7.04 0.49
CA PRO A 135 27.66 6.13 1.12
C PRO A 135 27.62 4.73 0.48
N ASP A 136 28.74 4.01 0.49
CA ASP A 136 28.85 2.70 -0.16
C ASP A 136 27.81 1.71 0.38
N HIS A 137 27.57 1.65 1.69
CA HIS A 137 26.56 0.76 2.27
C HIS A 137 25.14 1.00 1.72
N LEU A 138 24.77 2.22 1.32
CA LEU A 138 23.49 2.50 0.67
C LEU A 138 23.50 2.11 -0.81
N ARG A 139 24.64 2.22 -1.47
CA ARG A 139 24.82 1.79 -2.86
C ARG A 139 24.76 0.28 -2.99
N ASP A 140 25.49 -0.43 -2.11
CA ASP A 140 25.50 -1.90 -2.04
C ASP A 140 24.06 -2.41 -1.76
N ARG A 141 23.39 -1.78 -0.79
CA ARG A 141 22.00 -2.13 -0.49
C ARG A 141 21.05 -1.81 -1.64
N ALA A 142 21.27 -0.74 -2.40
CA ALA A 142 20.48 -0.47 -3.59
C ALA A 142 20.63 -1.59 -4.63
N CYS A 143 21.84 -2.11 -4.84
CA CYS A 143 22.07 -3.27 -5.69
C CYS A 143 21.36 -4.52 -5.16
N GLU A 144 21.43 -4.80 -3.84
CA GLU A 144 20.72 -5.92 -3.22
C GLU A 144 19.20 -5.85 -3.43
N VAL A 145 18.57 -4.69 -3.17
CA VAL A 145 17.10 -4.57 -3.33
C VAL A 145 16.69 -4.58 -4.79
N ILE A 146 17.52 -4.09 -5.72
CA ILE A 146 17.25 -4.15 -7.16
C ILE A 146 17.29 -5.61 -7.65
N ALA A 147 18.30 -6.39 -7.24
CA ALA A 147 18.36 -7.81 -7.54
C ALA A 147 17.15 -8.58 -6.94
N ARG A 148 16.76 -8.26 -5.70
CA ARG A 148 15.63 -8.87 -5.01
C ARG A 148 14.30 -8.66 -5.75
N VAL A 149 14.11 -7.49 -6.38
CA VAL A 149 12.91 -7.25 -7.19
C VAL A 149 13.01 -7.84 -8.60
N GLY A 150 14.01 -8.69 -8.88
CA GLY A 150 14.19 -9.37 -10.16
C GLY A 150 14.61 -8.43 -11.29
N LEU A 151 15.40 -7.40 -10.97
CA LEU A 151 16.06 -6.55 -11.96
C LEU A 151 17.56 -6.82 -11.94
N ASP A 152 18.14 -7.10 -13.10
CA ASP A 152 19.56 -7.37 -13.27
C ASP A 152 20.41 -6.10 -13.21
N GLU A 153 21.70 -6.25 -13.00
CA GLU A 153 22.68 -5.15 -12.96
C GLU A 153 22.67 -4.29 -14.23
N ILE A 154 22.35 -4.89 -15.40
CA ILE A 154 22.23 -4.17 -16.68
C ILE A 154 21.14 -3.09 -16.64
N HIS A 155 20.18 -3.18 -15.71
CA HIS A 155 19.12 -2.17 -15.56
C HIS A 155 19.60 -0.96 -14.75
N LEU A 156 20.61 -1.08 -13.90
CA LEU A 156 21.09 -0.03 -12.99
C LEU A 156 21.34 1.32 -13.68
N PRO A 157 22.08 1.39 -14.82
CA PRO A 157 22.33 2.65 -15.50
C PRO A 157 21.18 3.09 -16.42
N ARG A 158 20.19 2.22 -16.70
CA ARG A 158 19.08 2.57 -17.60
C ARG A 158 18.20 3.66 -17.00
N ARG A 159 17.68 4.55 -17.85
CA ARG A 159 16.69 5.55 -17.44
C ARG A 159 15.35 4.86 -17.12
N ALA A 160 14.65 5.37 -16.11
CA ALA A 160 13.36 4.81 -15.73
C ALA A 160 12.33 4.84 -16.88
N ALA A 161 12.35 5.88 -17.72
CA ALA A 161 11.49 5.97 -18.91
C ALA A 161 11.71 4.87 -19.97
N ALA A 162 12.86 4.17 -19.94
CA ALA A 162 13.17 3.09 -20.88
C ALA A 162 12.72 1.70 -20.39
N LEU A 163 12.06 1.64 -19.23
CA LEU A 163 11.58 0.42 -18.60
C LEU A 163 10.11 0.16 -18.92
N SER A 164 9.70 -1.11 -18.94
CA SER A 164 8.27 -1.47 -18.99
C SER A 164 7.55 -1.05 -17.68
N GLY A 165 6.22 -0.93 -17.72
CA GLY A 165 5.43 -0.57 -16.53
C GLY A 165 5.69 -1.49 -15.33
N GLY A 166 5.76 -2.81 -15.54
CA GLY A 166 6.11 -3.77 -14.49
C GLY A 166 7.52 -3.58 -13.95
N GLN A 167 8.52 -3.28 -14.81
CA GLN A 167 9.87 -2.96 -14.36
C GLN A 167 9.92 -1.64 -13.57
N GLN A 168 9.19 -0.62 -13.99
CA GLN A 168 9.06 0.64 -13.25
C GLN A 168 8.46 0.42 -11.87
N GLN A 169 7.42 -0.44 -11.77
CA GLN A 169 6.82 -0.80 -10.48
C GLN A 169 7.82 -1.51 -9.57
N ARG A 170 8.62 -2.45 -10.10
CA ARG A 170 9.69 -3.12 -9.35
C ARG A 170 10.73 -2.11 -8.83
N VAL A 171 11.10 -1.09 -9.61
CA VAL A 171 11.98 0.00 -9.15
C VAL A 171 11.33 0.79 -8.01
N GLY A 172 10.02 1.08 -8.10
CA GLY A 172 9.25 1.72 -7.02
C GLY A 172 9.26 0.90 -5.72
N ILE A 173 9.10 -0.43 -5.83
CA ILE A 173 9.19 -1.35 -4.69
C ILE A 173 10.63 -1.38 -4.13
N ALA A 174 11.66 -1.51 -4.96
CA ALA A 174 13.05 -1.49 -4.52
C ALA A 174 13.39 -0.20 -3.75
N ARG A 175 12.92 0.96 -4.25
CA ARG A 175 13.04 2.24 -3.55
C ARG A 175 12.39 2.22 -2.17
N ALA A 176 11.19 1.64 -2.05
CA ALA A 176 10.48 1.53 -0.78
C ALA A 176 11.21 0.61 0.21
N LEU A 177 11.83 -0.48 -0.27
CA LEU A 177 12.53 -1.46 0.55
C LEU A 177 13.94 -1.03 0.99
N LEU A 178 14.50 0.03 0.40
CA LEU A 178 15.90 0.42 0.59
C LEU A 178 16.27 0.63 2.06
N LEU A 179 15.43 1.27 2.83
CA LEU A 179 15.68 1.60 4.24
C LEU A 179 15.08 0.59 5.25
N ARG A 180 14.63 -0.58 4.81
CA ARG A 180 13.99 -1.60 5.66
C ARG A 180 12.85 -1.02 6.50
N PRO A 181 11.79 -0.50 5.87
CA PRO A 181 10.69 0.08 6.60
C PRO A 181 9.98 -0.96 7.47
N GLU A 182 9.40 -0.52 8.58
CA GLU A 182 8.53 -1.35 9.41
C GLU A 182 7.15 -1.54 8.77
N VAL A 183 6.70 -0.54 8.00
CA VAL A 183 5.42 -0.54 7.29
C VAL A 183 5.62 -0.15 5.83
N ILE A 184 5.02 -0.91 4.94
CA ILE A 184 4.96 -0.62 3.51
C ILE A 184 3.51 -0.30 3.15
N LEU A 185 3.27 0.92 2.69
CA LEU A 185 2.00 1.34 2.12
C LEU A 185 2.06 1.14 0.61
N ALA A 186 1.08 0.46 0.03
CA ALA A 186 0.99 0.26 -1.41
C ALA A 186 -0.38 0.75 -1.91
N ASP A 187 -0.40 1.93 -2.54
CA ASP A 187 -1.62 2.54 -3.05
C ASP A 187 -1.84 2.11 -4.50
N GLU A 188 -2.75 1.12 -4.69
CA GLU A 188 -3.10 0.53 -5.98
C GLU A 188 -1.88 0.12 -6.84
N PRO A 189 -0.94 -0.67 -6.28
CA PRO A 189 0.37 -0.91 -6.90
C PRO A 189 0.32 -1.66 -8.23
N VAL A 190 -0.84 -2.19 -8.62
CA VAL A 190 -1.03 -3.03 -9.81
C VAL A 190 -2.16 -2.55 -10.74
N ALA A 191 -2.74 -1.36 -10.49
CA ALA A 191 -3.92 -0.88 -11.22
C ALA A 191 -3.73 -0.72 -12.74
N SER A 192 -2.49 -0.50 -13.19
CA SER A 192 -2.16 -0.28 -14.60
C SER A 192 -1.40 -1.45 -15.25
N LEU A 193 -1.37 -2.61 -14.57
CA LEU A 193 -0.64 -3.79 -15.01
C LEU A 193 -1.60 -4.88 -15.46
N ASP A 194 -1.16 -5.73 -16.36
CA ASP A 194 -1.91 -6.92 -16.74
C ASP A 194 -1.98 -7.94 -15.58
N PRO A 195 -2.95 -8.88 -15.62
CA PRO A 195 -3.19 -9.78 -14.49
C PRO A 195 -1.99 -10.68 -14.12
N ALA A 196 -1.16 -11.07 -15.07
CA ALA A 196 0.00 -11.93 -14.82
C ALA A 196 1.09 -11.14 -14.08
N ILE A 197 1.43 -9.95 -14.59
CA ILE A 197 2.40 -9.03 -13.96
C ILE A 197 1.90 -8.55 -12.59
N SER A 198 0.58 -8.33 -12.44
CA SER A 198 -0.02 -7.95 -11.16
C SER A 198 0.24 -8.99 -10.06
N ARG A 199 0.07 -10.28 -10.35
CA ARG A 199 0.37 -11.36 -9.40
C ARG A 199 1.85 -11.42 -9.06
N GLU A 200 2.70 -11.28 -10.07
CA GLU A 200 4.14 -11.28 -9.89
C GLU A 200 4.61 -10.13 -8.98
N VAL A 201 4.11 -8.91 -9.20
CA VAL A 201 4.42 -7.72 -8.40
C VAL A 201 3.93 -7.85 -6.96
N LEU A 202 2.70 -8.34 -6.75
CA LEU A 202 2.16 -8.56 -5.40
C LEU A 202 2.89 -9.68 -4.68
N GLY A 203 3.24 -10.78 -5.38
CA GLY A 203 4.04 -11.88 -4.83
C GLY A 203 5.39 -11.38 -4.34
N LEU A 204 6.07 -10.61 -5.17
CA LEU A 204 7.36 -10.00 -4.84
C LEU A 204 7.27 -9.04 -3.64
N LEU A 205 6.24 -8.19 -3.60
CA LEU A 205 6.01 -7.28 -2.48
C LEU A 205 5.77 -8.06 -1.17
N ARG A 206 4.96 -9.12 -1.23
CA ARG A 206 4.66 -9.99 -0.08
C ARG A 206 5.90 -10.71 0.44
N GLU A 207 6.69 -11.30 -0.47
CA GLU A 207 7.93 -12.00 -0.13
C GLU A 207 8.96 -11.06 0.50
N ALA A 208 9.22 -9.92 -0.16
CA ALA A 208 10.16 -8.93 0.35
C ALA A 208 9.74 -8.34 1.70
N ALA A 209 8.43 -8.14 1.93
CA ALA A 209 7.91 -7.71 3.22
C ALA A 209 8.12 -8.76 4.30
N ARG A 210 7.82 -10.04 4.00
CA ARG A 210 8.03 -11.15 4.94
C ARG A 210 9.47 -11.31 5.37
N GLU A 211 10.41 -11.25 4.42
CA GLU A 211 11.84 -11.34 4.70
C GLU A 211 12.35 -10.21 5.60
N GLN A 212 11.77 -9.02 5.49
CA GLN A 212 12.12 -7.88 6.33
C GLN A 212 11.29 -7.78 7.62
N GLY A 213 10.29 -8.63 7.80
CA GLY A 213 9.33 -8.55 8.91
C GLY A 213 8.46 -7.29 8.86
N ALA A 214 8.28 -6.71 7.67
CA ALA A 214 7.49 -5.51 7.47
C ALA A 214 5.99 -5.81 7.39
N THR A 215 5.18 -4.91 7.93
CA THR A 215 3.72 -4.92 7.77
C THR A 215 3.34 -4.24 6.46
N VAL A 216 2.42 -4.81 5.69
CA VAL A 216 1.95 -4.21 4.44
C VAL A 216 0.51 -3.77 4.59
N LEU A 217 0.22 -2.53 4.17
CA LEU A 217 -1.14 -2.03 3.97
C LEU A 217 -1.30 -1.69 2.49
N CYS A 218 -2.00 -2.55 1.75
CA CYS A 218 -2.13 -2.47 0.30
C CYS A 218 -3.56 -2.15 -0.11
N SER A 219 -3.81 -1.08 -0.86
CA SER A 219 -5.12 -0.85 -1.46
C SER A 219 -5.25 -1.58 -2.79
N LEU A 220 -6.36 -2.29 -2.98
CA LEU A 220 -6.71 -2.98 -4.22
C LEU A 220 -8.16 -2.73 -4.60
N HIS A 221 -8.49 -3.00 -5.87
CA HIS A 221 -9.85 -3.07 -6.39
C HIS A 221 -10.27 -4.51 -6.74
N GLN A 222 -9.30 -5.37 -7.08
CA GLN A 222 -9.53 -6.76 -7.50
C GLN A 222 -9.70 -7.64 -6.26
N THR A 223 -10.88 -8.26 -6.14
CA THR A 223 -11.21 -9.14 -5.01
C THR A 223 -10.49 -10.47 -5.07
N ASP A 224 -10.21 -10.99 -6.26
CA ASP A 224 -9.43 -12.20 -6.49
C ASP A 224 -7.99 -12.05 -5.97
N LEU A 225 -7.32 -10.96 -6.32
CA LEU A 225 -5.97 -10.66 -5.83
C LEU A 225 -5.95 -10.46 -4.31
N ALA A 226 -6.98 -9.80 -3.74
CA ALA A 226 -7.07 -9.65 -2.30
C ALA A 226 -7.21 -11.00 -1.59
N ARG A 227 -8.04 -11.92 -2.10
CA ARG A 227 -8.18 -13.27 -1.56
C ARG A 227 -6.90 -14.10 -1.67
N GLU A 228 -6.13 -13.91 -2.74
CA GLU A 228 -4.89 -14.64 -3.00
C GLU A 228 -3.72 -14.18 -2.12
N PHE A 229 -3.57 -12.87 -1.93
CA PHE A 229 -2.37 -12.29 -1.31
C PHE A 229 -2.54 -11.82 0.12
N ALA A 230 -3.76 -11.49 0.58
CA ALA A 230 -3.96 -10.93 1.90
C ALA A 230 -3.88 -11.99 3.01
N ASP A 231 -3.38 -11.57 4.17
CA ASP A 231 -3.59 -12.28 5.45
C ASP A 231 -4.86 -11.72 6.13
N ARG A 232 -5.23 -10.45 5.83
CA ARG A 232 -6.42 -9.74 6.31
C ARG A 232 -6.98 -8.82 5.24
N ILE A 233 -8.31 -8.74 5.15
CA ILE A 233 -9.02 -7.83 4.26
C ILE A 233 -9.81 -6.83 5.11
N ILE A 234 -9.64 -5.53 4.83
CA ILE A 234 -10.45 -4.43 5.34
C ILE A 234 -11.27 -3.88 4.17
N GLY A 235 -12.57 -4.15 4.16
CA GLY A 235 -13.51 -3.64 3.14
C GLY A 235 -13.99 -2.24 3.50
N MET A 236 -13.73 -1.25 2.64
CA MET A 236 -14.13 0.15 2.84
C MET A 236 -15.19 0.59 1.84
N ARG A 237 -16.24 1.27 2.33
CA ARG A 237 -17.31 1.87 1.53
C ARG A 237 -17.73 3.21 2.13
N LYS A 238 -17.74 4.27 1.31
CA LYS A 238 -18.15 5.63 1.74
C LYS A 238 -17.46 6.08 3.04
N GLY A 239 -16.14 5.88 3.11
CA GLY A 239 -15.34 6.29 4.26
C GLY A 239 -15.47 5.41 5.51
N ARG A 240 -16.22 4.29 5.46
CA ARG A 240 -16.46 3.41 6.61
C ARG A 240 -15.96 2.00 6.35
N VAL A 241 -15.58 1.29 7.39
CA VAL A 241 -15.27 -0.15 7.34
C VAL A 241 -16.59 -0.92 7.34
N VAL A 242 -16.80 -1.76 6.32
CA VAL A 242 -17.98 -2.63 6.16
C VAL A 242 -17.64 -4.11 6.25
N PHE A 243 -16.36 -4.44 6.19
CA PHE A 243 -15.82 -5.77 6.41
C PHE A 243 -14.42 -5.66 7.04
N ASP A 244 -14.10 -6.54 7.97
CA ASP A 244 -12.76 -6.67 8.55
C ASP A 244 -12.56 -8.12 9.00
N GLY A 245 -11.63 -8.84 8.36
CA GLY A 245 -11.41 -10.25 8.66
C GLY A 245 -10.46 -10.96 7.71
N ALA A 246 -10.28 -12.27 7.96
CA ALA A 246 -9.46 -13.11 7.11
C ALA A 246 -10.07 -13.30 5.71
N PRO A 247 -9.25 -13.54 4.66
CA PRO A 247 -9.74 -13.66 3.27
C PRO A 247 -10.82 -14.73 3.06
N HIS A 248 -10.75 -15.83 3.76
CA HIS A 248 -11.73 -16.92 3.65
C HIS A 248 -13.13 -16.55 4.21
N LEU A 249 -13.23 -15.50 5.04
CA LEU A 249 -14.48 -14.96 5.54
C LEU A 249 -15.09 -13.90 4.59
N PHE A 250 -14.33 -13.45 3.58
CA PHE A 250 -14.80 -12.49 2.58
C PHE A 250 -15.58 -13.24 1.48
N ASP A 251 -16.81 -13.59 1.79
CA ASP A 251 -17.74 -14.33 0.93
C ASP A 251 -18.47 -13.39 -0.07
N ALA A 252 -19.34 -13.97 -0.92
CA ALA A 252 -20.16 -13.25 -1.88
C ALA A 252 -21.11 -12.23 -1.20
N ALA A 253 -21.57 -12.50 0.03
CA ALA A 253 -22.42 -11.58 0.77
C ALA A 253 -21.62 -10.37 1.28
N ALA A 254 -20.40 -10.57 1.75
CA ALA A 254 -19.47 -9.50 2.14
C ALA A 254 -19.08 -8.64 0.93
N GLU A 255 -18.79 -9.28 -0.21
CA GLU A 255 -18.49 -8.61 -1.47
C GLU A 255 -19.69 -7.80 -1.97
N GLY A 256 -20.90 -8.39 -1.92
CA GLY A 256 -22.14 -7.70 -2.26
C GLY A 256 -22.37 -6.42 -1.43
N ARG A 257 -22.14 -6.47 -0.11
CA ARG A 257 -22.24 -5.28 0.76
C ARG A 257 -21.20 -4.21 0.41
N LEU A 258 -20.00 -4.62 0.03
CA LEU A 258 -18.91 -3.71 -0.33
C LEU A 258 -19.23 -2.93 -1.61
N TYR A 259 -19.81 -3.60 -2.62
CA TYR A 259 -20.11 -3.02 -3.94
C TYR A 259 -21.58 -2.71 -4.17
N GLU A 260 -22.46 -2.83 -3.17
CA GLU A 260 -23.89 -2.56 -3.26
C GLU A 260 -24.19 -1.17 -3.85
N GLY A 261 -25.11 -1.13 -4.85
CA GLY A 261 -25.50 0.11 -5.52
C GLY A 261 -24.49 0.65 -6.54
N LEU A 262 -23.41 -0.10 -6.80
CA LEU A 262 -22.60 0.08 -7.98
C LEU A 262 -23.10 -0.91 -9.02
N THR A 263 -23.54 -0.44 -10.20
CA THR A 263 -23.74 -1.30 -11.37
C THR A 263 -22.44 -2.10 -11.56
N ALA A 264 -22.60 -3.42 -11.82
CA ALA A 264 -21.45 -4.34 -11.99
C ALA A 264 -20.36 -3.69 -12.85
N PRO A 265 -19.08 -3.88 -12.52
CA PRO A 265 -18.01 -3.34 -13.34
C PRO A 265 -18.20 -3.84 -14.77
N VAL A 266 -18.33 -2.91 -15.71
CA VAL A 266 -18.28 -3.17 -17.15
C VAL A 266 -16.87 -3.67 -17.44
N GLY A 267 -16.65 -4.99 -17.40
CA GLY A 267 -15.31 -5.54 -17.53
C GLY A 267 -15.20 -7.05 -17.61
N GLN A 268 -16.20 -7.76 -18.21
CA GLN A 268 -15.97 -9.15 -18.63
C GLN A 268 -16.66 -9.52 -19.96
N SER A 269 -17.24 -8.59 -20.73
CA SER A 269 -17.98 -8.91 -21.96
C SER A 269 -17.49 -8.23 -23.25
N ALA A 270 -16.38 -7.50 -23.27
CA ALA A 270 -15.98 -6.73 -24.46
C ALA A 270 -14.76 -7.27 -25.22
N TYR A 271 -14.21 -8.44 -24.85
CA TYR A 271 -13.03 -9.01 -25.55
C TYR A 271 -13.31 -10.27 -26.38
N GLN A 272 -14.58 -10.70 -26.55
CA GLN A 272 -14.88 -11.90 -27.33
C GLN A 272 -15.53 -11.67 -28.70
N GLU A 273 -15.72 -10.45 -29.18
CA GLU A 273 -16.44 -10.24 -30.46
C GLU A 273 -15.67 -9.49 -31.56
N LYS A 274 -14.35 -9.34 -31.45
CA LYS A 274 -13.54 -8.76 -32.57
C LYS A 274 -12.42 -9.65 -33.09
N ALA A 275 -12.55 -10.96 -33.02
CA ALA A 275 -11.56 -11.88 -33.54
C ALA A 275 -12.03 -12.63 -34.81
N TYR A 276 -13.18 -12.33 -35.41
CA TYR A 276 -13.60 -12.86 -36.69
C TYR A 276 -14.51 -11.85 -37.43
N ALA A 277 -13.91 -10.90 -38.14
CA ALA A 277 -14.48 -10.27 -39.33
C ALA A 277 -13.35 -9.70 -40.17
#